data_5d3b92d763710f70ce4535873d195534
#
_entry.id   5d3b92d763710f70ce4535873d195534
#
_cell.length_a   1.000
_cell.length_b   1.000
_cell.length_c   1.000
_cell.angle_alpha   90.00
_cell.angle_beta   90.00
_cell.angle_gamma   90.00
#
_symmetry.space_group_name_H-M   'P 1'
#
loop_
_entity.id
_entity.type
_entity.pdbx_description
1 polymer ?
#
loop_
_entity_poly.entity_id
_entity_poly.type
_entity_poly.pdbx_seq_one_letter_code
_entity_poly.pdbx_strand_id
1 'polypeptide(L)'
;MIINAILNTKYQEAISKNIVFVFKVNDLSKIVIKDEDLVVILANLLNNAIEACEKCEEKKTIKLKFVIEENLIVLSVKNTCSNLIIYSGNEIKTSKKDEPEMHGIGIKNIIQIVEKYNGEYVIKNENNEFSFSIIKEKDWWISCKFIFALLYRNNNY
;
A
#
# COMPACT_ATOMS: atom_id res chain seq x y z
N MET A 1 -16.30 11.57 -2.93
CA MET A 1 -14.94 11.61 -2.38
C MET A 1 -14.00 10.94 -3.40
N ILE A 2 -12.85 11.52 -3.66
CA ILE A 2 -11.91 11.08 -4.70
C ILE A 2 -11.46 9.62 -4.53
N ILE A 3 -11.34 9.16 -3.28
CA ILE A 3 -10.95 7.78 -2.95
C ILE A 3 -11.90 6.76 -3.57
N ASN A 4 -13.21 6.99 -3.50
CA ASN A 4 -14.20 6.07 -4.05
C ASN A 4 -14.07 5.94 -5.58
N ALA A 5 -13.77 7.04 -6.28
CA ALA A 5 -13.57 7.03 -7.72
C ALA A 5 -12.35 6.19 -8.10
N ILE A 6 -11.23 6.37 -7.37
CA ILE A 6 -10.00 5.60 -7.60
C ILE A 6 -10.23 4.11 -7.32
N LEU A 7 -10.84 3.79 -6.18
CA LEU A 7 -11.09 2.41 -5.79
C LEU A 7 -12.00 1.70 -6.80
N ASN A 8 -13.07 2.36 -7.25
CA ASN A 8 -13.96 1.79 -8.26
C ASN A 8 -13.24 1.53 -9.58
N THR A 9 -12.45 2.50 -10.05
CA THR A 9 -11.67 2.33 -11.29
C THR A 9 -10.70 1.16 -11.18
N LYS A 10 -9.95 1.08 -10.08
CA LYS A 10 -8.97 0.01 -9.86
C LYS A 10 -9.61 -1.36 -9.59
N TYR A 11 -10.79 -1.37 -8.97
CA TYR A 11 -11.59 -2.58 -8.81
C TYR A 11 -12.03 -3.15 -10.17
N GLN A 12 -12.55 -2.32 -11.07
CA GLN A 12 -12.94 -2.77 -12.40
C GLN A 12 -11.73 -3.26 -13.22
N GLU A 13 -10.61 -2.56 -13.13
CA GLU A 13 -9.36 -2.99 -13.75
C GLU A 13 -8.90 -4.36 -13.22
N ALA A 14 -8.89 -4.57 -11.91
CA ALA A 14 -8.50 -5.83 -11.29
C ALA A 14 -9.41 -6.98 -11.73
N ILE A 15 -10.74 -6.79 -11.73
CA ILE A 15 -11.70 -7.80 -12.18
C ILE A 15 -11.47 -8.17 -13.64
N SER A 16 -11.24 -7.19 -14.53
CA SER A 16 -10.99 -7.46 -15.95
C SER A 16 -9.74 -8.33 -16.19
N LYS A 17 -8.84 -8.39 -15.20
CA LYS A 17 -7.61 -9.18 -15.21
C LYS A 17 -7.70 -10.46 -14.34
N ASN A 18 -8.91 -10.84 -13.93
CA ASN A 18 -9.17 -11.99 -13.05
C ASN A 18 -8.44 -11.93 -11.70
N ILE A 19 -8.28 -10.72 -11.16
CA ILE A 19 -7.68 -10.48 -9.85
C ILE A 19 -8.80 -10.31 -8.82
N VAL A 20 -8.75 -11.08 -7.74
CA VAL A 20 -9.64 -10.90 -6.59
C VAL A 20 -9.19 -9.67 -5.80
N PHE A 21 -10.01 -8.63 -5.80
CA PHE A 21 -9.74 -7.41 -5.07
C PHE A 21 -10.72 -7.24 -3.90
N VAL A 22 -10.18 -7.29 -2.69
CA VAL A 22 -10.93 -7.09 -1.45
C VAL A 22 -10.44 -5.81 -0.80
N PHE A 23 -11.38 -4.96 -0.34
CA PHE A 23 -11.01 -3.74 0.36
C PHE A 23 -11.89 -3.48 1.58
N LYS A 24 -11.29 -2.88 2.61
CA LYS A 24 -11.94 -2.39 3.81
C LYS A 24 -11.64 -0.91 3.95
N VAL A 25 -12.67 -0.08 3.89
CA VAL A 25 -12.59 1.37 4.07
C VAL A 25 -13.65 1.78 5.08
N ASN A 26 -13.28 2.60 6.07
CA ASN A 26 -14.25 3.20 6.99
C ASN A 26 -14.43 4.70 6.72
N ASP A 27 -15.01 5.43 7.65
CA ASP A 27 -15.17 6.88 7.51
C ASP A 27 -13.81 7.59 7.55
N LEU A 28 -13.43 8.14 6.41
CA LEU A 28 -12.17 8.86 6.19
C LEU A 28 -12.36 10.38 6.17
N SER A 29 -13.53 10.91 6.56
CA SER A 29 -13.87 12.34 6.52
C SER A 29 -12.93 13.22 7.37
N LYS A 30 -12.26 12.62 8.34
CA LYS A 30 -11.31 13.31 9.25
C LYS A 30 -9.85 13.24 8.79
N ILE A 31 -9.58 12.70 7.62
CA ILE A 31 -8.21 12.67 7.08
C ILE A 31 -7.80 14.05 6.58
N VAL A 32 -6.67 14.54 7.08
CA VAL A 32 -6.08 15.82 6.67
C VAL A 32 -4.93 15.54 5.71
N ILE A 33 -5.23 14.95 4.57
CA ILE A 33 -4.31 14.72 3.47
C ILE A 33 -4.95 15.29 2.21
N LYS A 34 -4.18 16.00 1.39
CA LYS A 34 -4.69 16.58 0.14
C LYS A 34 -5.12 15.47 -0.83
N ASP A 35 -6.21 15.71 -1.53
CA ASP A 35 -6.75 14.77 -2.52
C ASP A 35 -5.72 14.36 -3.57
N GLU A 36 -4.90 15.29 -4.04
CA GLU A 36 -3.83 15.02 -5.02
C GLU A 36 -2.80 14.02 -4.48
N ASP A 37 -2.40 14.17 -3.22
CA ASP A 37 -1.43 13.28 -2.57
C ASP A 37 -2.05 11.88 -2.34
N LEU A 38 -3.33 11.81 -1.97
CA LEU A 38 -4.05 10.54 -1.86
C LEU A 38 -4.17 9.83 -3.21
N VAL A 39 -4.44 10.57 -4.28
CA VAL A 39 -4.48 10.03 -5.64
C VAL A 39 -3.13 9.41 -6.00
N VAL A 40 -2.03 10.13 -5.75
CA VAL A 40 -0.67 9.63 -6.07
C VAL A 40 -0.36 8.36 -5.28
N ILE A 41 -0.64 8.33 -3.97
CA ILE A 41 -0.39 7.16 -3.13
C ILE A 41 -1.21 5.95 -3.62
N LEU A 42 -2.54 6.11 -3.72
CA LEU A 42 -3.44 5.00 -4.06
C LEU A 42 -3.20 4.48 -5.49
N ALA A 43 -3.02 5.39 -6.45
CA ALA A 43 -2.77 4.99 -7.83
C ALA A 43 -1.46 4.19 -7.95
N ASN A 44 -0.37 4.66 -7.34
CA ASN A 44 0.91 3.95 -7.39
C ASN A 44 0.86 2.60 -6.67
N LEU A 45 0.28 2.53 -5.47
CA LEU A 45 0.16 1.26 -4.74
C LEU A 45 -0.67 0.25 -5.49
N LEU A 46 -1.83 0.65 -6.03
CA LEU A 46 -2.74 -0.25 -6.72
C LEU A 46 -2.24 -0.65 -8.10
N ASN A 47 -1.59 0.27 -8.85
CA ASN A 47 -0.94 -0.07 -10.11
C ASN A 47 0.15 -1.13 -9.90
N ASN A 48 1.01 -0.93 -8.91
CA ASN A 48 2.06 -1.89 -8.58
C ASN A 48 1.49 -3.26 -8.18
N ALA A 49 0.40 -3.26 -7.39
CA ALA A 49 -0.26 -4.47 -6.95
C ALA A 49 -0.90 -5.24 -8.13
N ILE A 50 -1.61 -4.55 -9.02
CA ILE A 50 -2.22 -5.14 -10.21
C ILE A 50 -1.14 -5.73 -11.11
N GLU A 51 -0.09 -4.96 -11.40
CA GLU A 51 1.01 -5.39 -12.25
C GLU A 51 1.76 -6.62 -11.68
N ALA A 52 1.96 -6.67 -10.36
CA ALA A 52 2.55 -7.82 -9.71
C ALA A 52 1.65 -9.07 -9.81
N CYS A 53 0.34 -8.90 -9.60
CA CYS A 53 -0.62 -9.99 -9.75
C CYS A 53 -0.74 -10.52 -11.18
N GLU A 54 -0.60 -9.66 -12.20
CA GLU A 54 -0.64 -10.09 -13.61
C GLU A 54 0.46 -11.11 -13.92
N LYS A 55 1.61 -10.99 -13.26
CA LYS A 55 2.76 -11.89 -13.42
C LYS A 55 2.62 -13.21 -12.66
N CYS A 56 1.59 -13.36 -11.81
CA CYS A 56 1.32 -14.59 -11.11
C CYS A 56 0.55 -15.57 -12.00
N GLU A 57 0.90 -16.84 -11.97
CA GLU A 57 0.21 -17.90 -12.73
C GLU A 57 -1.02 -18.42 -12.00
N GLU A 58 -0.94 -18.51 -10.66
CA GLU A 58 -1.99 -19.07 -9.82
C GLU A 58 -2.90 -18.01 -9.20
N LYS A 59 -2.93 -17.95 -7.88
CA LYS A 59 -3.83 -17.08 -7.12
C LYS A 59 -3.42 -15.60 -7.26
N LYS A 60 -4.34 -14.78 -7.79
CA LYS A 60 -4.18 -13.34 -7.96
C LYS A 60 -5.10 -12.62 -6.97
N THR A 61 -4.53 -12.01 -5.94
CA THR A 61 -5.32 -11.36 -4.88
C THR A 61 -4.69 -10.02 -4.49
N ILE A 62 -5.53 -9.00 -4.36
CA ILE A 62 -5.18 -7.70 -3.79
C ILE A 62 -6.09 -7.46 -2.59
N LYS A 63 -5.51 -7.06 -1.47
CA LYS A 63 -6.23 -6.65 -0.26
C LYS A 63 -5.83 -5.23 0.08
N LEU A 64 -6.80 -4.33 0.19
CA LEU A 64 -6.60 -2.96 0.63
C LEU A 64 -7.33 -2.73 1.96
N LYS A 65 -6.64 -2.14 2.92
CA LYS A 65 -7.22 -1.64 4.17
C LYS A 65 -6.90 -0.15 4.24
N PHE A 66 -7.94 0.71 4.28
CA PHE A 66 -7.77 2.14 4.49
C PHE A 66 -8.76 2.60 5.56
N VAL A 67 -8.27 2.72 6.76
CA VAL A 67 -9.13 2.92 7.94
C VAL A 67 -8.50 3.92 8.90
N ILE A 68 -9.38 4.53 9.70
CA ILE A 68 -9.01 5.24 10.92
C ILE A 68 -9.41 4.33 12.08
N GLU A 69 -8.44 3.85 12.85
CA GLU A 69 -8.64 3.03 14.05
C GLU A 69 -8.07 3.80 15.24
N GLU A 70 -8.93 4.17 16.19
CA GLU A 70 -8.56 5.04 17.32
C GLU A 70 -7.93 6.36 16.84
N ASN A 71 -6.64 6.55 17.08
CA ASN A 71 -5.86 7.71 16.65
C ASN A 71 -4.93 7.41 15.48
N LEU A 72 -5.05 6.25 14.83
CA LEU A 72 -4.19 5.86 13.74
C LEU A 72 -4.94 5.87 12.41
N ILE A 73 -4.32 6.48 11.41
CA ILE A 73 -4.66 6.32 10.01
C ILE A 73 -3.81 5.18 9.48
N VAL A 74 -4.45 4.14 8.98
CA VAL A 74 -3.78 2.96 8.42
C VAL A 74 -4.19 2.78 6.97
N LEU A 75 -3.23 2.85 6.06
CA LEU A 75 -3.40 2.45 4.67
C LEU A 75 -2.45 1.30 4.37
N SER A 76 -2.99 0.15 4.04
CA SER A 76 -2.20 -1.04 3.69
C SER A 76 -2.70 -1.65 2.40
N VAL A 77 -1.78 -1.94 1.48
CA VAL A 77 -2.04 -2.71 0.27
C VAL A 77 -1.17 -3.96 0.31
N LYS A 78 -1.80 -5.11 0.18
CA LYS A 78 -1.17 -6.43 0.14
C LYS A 78 -1.58 -7.15 -1.13
N ASN A 79 -0.64 -7.74 -1.85
CA ASN A 79 -0.93 -8.47 -3.08
C ASN A 79 -0.07 -9.71 -3.22
N THR A 80 -0.58 -10.68 -3.98
CA THR A 80 0.25 -11.82 -4.44
C THR A 80 1.31 -11.32 -5.42
N CYS A 81 2.51 -11.90 -5.35
CA CYS A 81 3.61 -11.64 -6.27
C CYS A 81 4.39 -12.92 -6.54
N SER A 82 4.92 -13.06 -7.76
CA SER A 82 5.73 -14.23 -8.17
C SER A 82 7.22 -14.04 -7.94
N ASN A 83 7.67 -12.82 -7.66
CA ASN A 83 9.08 -12.48 -7.56
C ASN A 83 9.42 -11.91 -6.19
N LEU A 84 10.53 -12.36 -5.61
CA LEU A 84 11.12 -11.74 -4.43
C LEU A 84 11.66 -10.37 -4.82
N ILE A 85 11.17 -9.33 -4.18
CA ILE A 85 11.79 -8.01 -4.21
C ILE A 85 12.93 -8.03 -3.21
N ILE A 86 14.16 -7.88 -3.69
CA ILE A 86 15.32 -7.89 -2.82
C ILE A 86 15.58 -6.48 -2.34
N TYR A 87 15.55 -6.29 -1.03
CA TYR A 87 15.96 -5.06 -0.38
C TYR A 87 17.43 -5.15 -0.02
N SER A 88 18.22 -4.15 -0.41
CA SER A 88 19.58 -3.98 0.11
C SER A 88 19.70 -2.60 0.76
N GLY A 89 19.70 -2.58 2.08
CA GLY A 89 19.72 -1.32 2.85
C GLY A 89 18.44 -0.50 2.64
N ASN A 90 18.57 0.82 2.44
CA ASN A 90 17.46 1.72 2.18
C ASN A 90 17.03 1.77 0.69
N GLU A 91 17.59 0.91 -0.15
CA GLU A 91 17.26 0.87 -1.58
C GLU A 91 16.33 -0.30 -1.90
N ILE A 92 15.21 0.03 -2.56
CA ILE A 92 14.28 -0.96 -3.09
C ILE A 92 14.84 -1.42 -4.43
N LYS A 93 15.35 -2.65 -4.49
CA LYS A 93 15.73 -3.28 -5.76
C LYS A 93 14.57 -4.09 -6.29
N THR A 94 13.99 -3.66 -7.40
CA THR A 94 12.98 -4.45 -8.10
C THR A 94 13.67 -5.43 -9.05
N SER A 95 13.13 -6.65 -9.15
CA SER A 95 13.63 -7.69 -10.06
C SER A 95 13.29 -7.44 -11.55
N LYS A 96 12.71 -6.29 -11.87
CA LYS A 96 12.38 -5.93 -13.25
C LYS A 96 13.64 -5.52 -14.00
N LYS A 97 14.12 -6.41 -14.87
CA LYS A 97 15.37 -6.24 -15.62
C LYS A 97 15.32 -5.18 -16.71
N ASP A 98 14.13 -4.79 -17.16
CA ASP A 98 13.99 -4.01 -18.39
C ASP A 98 13.85 -2.50 -18.19
N GLU A 99 13.45 -2.01 -17.00
CA GLU A 99 13.41 -0.58 -16.65
C GLU A 99 13.53 -0.35 -15.14
N PRO A 100 14.72 -0.49 -14.55
CA PRO A 100 14.87 -0.40 -13.08
C PRO A 100 14.55 0.98 -12.50
N GLU A 101 14.68 2.04 -13.28
CA GLU A 101 14.47 3.41 -12.80
C GLU A 101 12.99 3.80 -12.69
N MET A 102 12.13 3.36 -13.62
CA MET A 102 10.71 3.73 -13.60
C MET A 102 9.92 3.08 -12.46
N HIS A 103 10.27 1.86 -12.06
CA HIS A 103 9.55 1.14 -10.99
C HIS A 103 9.96 1.58 -9.58
N GLY A 104 11.15 2.16 -9.43
CA GLY A 104 11.56 2.82 -8.19
C GLY A 104 10.86 4.16 -7.94
N ILE A 105 10.43 4.87 -8.99
CA ILE A 105 9.85 6.23 -8.91
C ILE A 105 8.51 6.22 -8.16
N GLY A 106 7.61 5.28 -8.45
CA GLY A 106 6.30 5.21 -7.81
C GLY A 106 6.39 5.05 -6.29
N ILE A 107 7.25 4.15 -5.82
CA ILE A 107 7.46 3.94 -4.38
C ILE A 107 8.20 5.12 -3.75
N LYS A 108 9.18 5.70 -4.41
CA LYS A 108 9.85 6.92 -3.94
C LYS A 108 8.88 8.08 -3.77
N ASN A 109 7.97 8.29 -4.71
CA ASN A 109 6.93 9.31 -4.62
C ASN A 109 6.01 9.07 -3.42
N ILE A 110 5.60 7.81 -3.18
CA ILE A 110 4.80 7.46 -2.00
C ILE A 110 5.55 7.81 -0.72
N ILE A 111 6.82 7.41 -0.61
CA ILE A 111 7.65 7.67 0.58
C ILE A 111 7.76 9.17 0.84
N GLN A 112 8.04 9.99 -0.18
CA GLN A 112 8.11 11.46 -0.05
C GLN A 112 6.80 12.06 0.48
N ILE A 113 5.65 11.55 0.01
CA ILE A 113 4.36 12.02 0.51
C ILE A 113 4.14 11.56 1.95
N VAL A 114 4.48 10.31 2.29
CA VAL A 114 4.37 9.81 3.67
C VAL A 114 5.21 10.67 4.63
N GLU A 115 6.45 10.98 4.27
CA GLU A 115 7.33 11.85 5.04
C GLU A 115 6.77 13.27 5.17
N LYS A 116 6.23 13.84 4.09
CA LYS A 116 5.56 15.17 4.10
C LYS A 116 4.46 15.27 5.15
N TYR A 117 3.77 14.17 5.43
CA TYR A 117 2.70 14.10 6.44
C TYR A 117 3.16 13.50 7.77
N ASN A 118 4.47 13.37 8.01
CA ASN A 118 5.04 12.73 9.20
C ASN A 118 4.46 11.35 9.47
N GLY A 119 4.24 10.58 8.42
CA GLY A 119 3.80 9.19 8.50
C GLY A 119 4.99 8.24 8.55
N GLU A 120 4.72 7.00 8.90
CA GLU A 120 5.67 5.89 8.84
C GLU A 120 5.20 4.87 7.81
N TYR A 121 6.11 4.07 7.27
CA TYR A 121 5.77 3.00 6.35
C TYR A 121 6.55 1.73 6.65
N VAL A 122 5.95 0.60 6.30
CA VAL A 122 6.57 -0.72 6.38
C VAL A 122 6.33 -1.46 5.07
N ILE A 123 7.38 -2.05 4.54
CA ILE A 123 7.34 -2.88 3.35
C ILE A 123 7.74 -4.30 3.74
N LYS A 124 6.93 -5.28 3.35
CA LYS A 124 7.21 -6.71 3.55
C LYS A 124 7.06 -7.45 2.24
N ASN A 125 7.91 -8.45 2.05
CA ASN A 125 7.83 -9.38 0.93
C ASN A 125 8.15 -10.79 1.45
N GLU A 126 7.11 -11.54 1.74
CA GLU A 126 7.19 -12.86 2.36
C GLU A 126 6.14 -13.79 1.75
N ASN A 127 6.47 -15.06 1.57
CA ASN A 127 5.52 -16.10 1.15
C ASN A 127 4.74 -15.78 -0.13
N ASN A 128 5.41 -15.24 -1.16
CA ASN A 128 4.79 -14.80 -2.41
C ASN A 128 3.71 -13.71 -2.23
N GLU A 129 3.80 -12.95 -1.16
CA GLU A 129 2.97 -11.77 -0.92
C GLU A 129 3.86 -10.55 -0.69
N PHE A 130 3.52 -9.45 -1.34
CA PHE A 130 4.10 -8.14 -1.10
C PHE A 130 3.10 -7.28 -0.34
N SER A 131 3.56 -6.51 0.64
CA SER A 131 2.73 -5.54 1.33
C SER A 131 3.45 -4.22 1.55
N PHE A 132 2.73 -3.14 1.33
CA PHE A 132 3.13 -1.78 1.68
C PHE A 132 2.09 -1.21 2.64
N SER A 133 2.53 -0.84 3.83
CA SER A 133 1.64 -0.28 4.86
C SER A 133 2.13 1.08 5.29
N ILE A 134 1.23 2.04 5.35
CA ILE A 134 1.44 3.41 5.80
C ILE A 134 0.67 3.59 7.09
N ILE A 135 1.31 4.17 8.10
CA ILE A 135 0.71 4.46 9.38
C ILE A 135 1.01 5.92 9.73
N LYS A 136 -0.02 6.65 10.14
CA LYS A 136 0.09 8.02 10.62
C LYS A 136 -0.73 8.18 11.88
N GLU A 137 -0.12 8.72 12.93
CA GLU A 137 -0.86 9.16 14.11
C GLU A 137 -1.71 10.40 13.78
N LYS A 138 -2.93 10.42 14.26
CA LYS A 138 -3.86 11.52 14.06
C LYS A 138 -3.50 12.76 14.87
N ASP A 139 -2.92 12.54 16.05
CA ASP A 139 -2.48 13.59 16.97
C ASP A 139 -1.02 13.38 17.38
N TRP A 140 -0.26 14.46 17.44
CA TRP A 140 1.19 14.54 17.63
C TRP A 140 1.77 13.94 18.93
N TRP A 141 0.98 13.38 19.85
CA TRP A 141 1.44 13.18 21.24
C TRP A 141 1.64 11.73 21.73
N ILE A 142 1.62 10.67 20.92
CA ILE A 142 1.80 9.30 21.41
C ILE A 142 2.97 8.60 20.74
N SER A 143 3.93 8.23 21.57
CA SER A 143 5.23 7.59 21.31
C SER A 143 5.20 6.28 20.50
N CYS A 144 6.22 6.10 19.67
CA CYS A 144 6.55 4.96 18.77
C CYS A 144 6.38 3.52 19.29
N LYS A 145 6.03 3.29 20.54
CA LYS A 145 5.94 1.94 21.13
C LYS A 145 4.73 1.11 20.69
N PHE A 146 3.65 1.75 20.23
CA PHE A 146 2.41 1.07 19.86
C PHE A 146 2.37 0.58 18.41
N ILE A 147 3.14 1.16 17.52
CA ILE A 147 3.10 0.87 16.08
C ILE A 147 3.56 -0.56 15.78
N PHE A 148 4.61 -1.03 16.46
CA PHE A 148 5.09 -2.41 16.31
C PHE A 148 4.08 -3.46 16.76
N ALA A 149 3.34 -3.20 17.83
CA ALA A 149 2.34 -4.14 18.35
C ALA A 149 1.14 -4.32 17.42
N LEU A 150 0.71 -3.26 16.73
CA LEU A 150 -0.41 -3.32 15.77
C LEU A 150 -0.03 -4.04 14.47
N LEU A 151 1.18 -3.86 13.99
CA LEU A 151 1.68 -4.56 12.79
C LEU A 151 1.85 -6.06 13.01
N TYR A 152 2.18 -6.49 14.24
CA TYR A 152 2.27 -7.91 14.61
C TYR A 152 0.93 -8.57 14.94
N ARG A 153 -0.07 -7.79 15.38
CA ARG A 153 -1.38 -8.31 15.79
C ARG A 153 -2.31 -8.66 14.62
N ASN A 154 -2.06 -8.14 13.42
CA ASN A 154 -2.90 -8.32 12.23
C ASN A 154 -2.46 -9.46 11.29
N ASN A 155 -1.67 -10.42 11.78
CA ASN A 155 -1.32 -11.62 11.01
C ASN A 155 -2.40 -12.72 11.03
N ASN A 156 -3.57 -12.46 11.62
CA ASN A 156 -4.70 -13.40 11.67
C ASN A 156 -5.92 -12.86 10.92
N TYR A 157 -5.79 -12.78 9.59
CA TYR A 157 -6.94 -12.75 8.68
C TYR A 157 -6.66 -13.60 7.47
#